data_1466038f8a73a54d616865e3c59969ff
#
_entry.id   1466038f8a73a54d616865e3c59969ff
#
_cell.length_a   1.000
_cell.length_b   1.000
_cell.length_c   1.000
_cell.angle_alpha   90.00
_cell.angle_beta   90.00
_cell.angle_gamma   90.00
#
_symmetry.space_group_name_H-M   'P 1'
#
loop_
_entity.id
_entity.type
_entity.pdbx_description
1 polymer ?
#
loop_
_entity_poly.entity_id
_entity_poly.type
_entity_poly.pdbx_seq_one_letter_code
_entity_poly.pdbx_strand_id
1 'polypeptide(L)'
;HFGLEAVLKKEIIDLGYEISQVEDGRVTFTGDAEAVCRANIGLRTAERILIRIGSFRAVTFDELFEETKKLPWEEWIPADGRFWVTKATSIKSRLFSPSDIQSLVKKAIVERMKSVYHVSWFEESGAAYPIRVSLMKDMVTVSLDTSGESLHKRGYRKLTSKAPISETLAAALILLTPWRKDRIFVDPFCGCGTFPIEAALMAAGIAPGMNRSFTAEQWKNLIPAREWYDALDEAREAIDLSVETDIQGYDADGEIVRAARENAKLAGVDHLIHFQQRDVAALSHPKKYGFLVTNPPYGERIEDRKNLPALYRTLGERLALLDSWSAYIITAYEDAEACIGRKADKNRKIYNGMMKTYFYQFLGPKPPRRRQPD
;
A
#
# COMPACT_ATOMS: atom_id res chain seq x y z
N HIS A 1 2.54 5.53 -1.72
CA HIS A 1 2.71 6.52 -0.64
C HIS A 1 3.96 7.37 -0.89
N PHE A 2 3.82 8.68 -0.74
CA PHE A 2 4.94 9.62 -0.86
C PHE A 2 6.06 9.33 0.14
N GLY A 3 7.29 9.31 -0.34
CA GLY A 3 8.48 9.02 0.46
C GLY A 3 8.78 7.54 0.65
N LEU A 4 7.99 6.64 0.04
CA LEU A 4 8.13 5.19 0.09
C LEU A 4 8.40 4.57 -1.29
N GLU A 5 8.70 5.40 -2.29
CA GLU A 5 8.94 4.96 -3.67
C GLU A 5 10.12 3.97 -3.77
N ALA A 6 11.14 4.13 -2.92
CA ALA A 6 12.28 3.22 -2.88
C ALA A 6 11.89 1.78 -2.47
N VAL A 7 10.88 1.64 -1.60
CA VAL A 7 10.36 0.32 -1.20
C VAL A 7 9.64 -0.32 -2.37
N LEU A 8 8.73 0.41 -3.01
CA LEU A 8 8.00 -0.06 -4.19
C LEU A 8 8.95 -0.40 -5.35
N LYS A 9 9.94 0.46 -5.60
CA LYS A 9 10.99 0.20 -6.60
C LYS A 9 11.66 -1.15 -6.36
N LYS A 10 12.02 -1.45 -5.11
CA LYS A 10 12.64 -2.73 -4.77
C LYS A 10 11.70 -3.90 -5.04
N GLU A 11 10.43 -3.82 -4.67
CA GLU A 11 9.44 -4.87 -4.96
C GLU A 11 9.32 -5.13 -6.48
N ILE A 12 9.30 -4.08 -7.31
CA ILE A 12 9.20 -4.21 -8.77
C ILE A 12 10.45 -4.90 -9.34
N ILE A 13 11.64 -4.54 -8.85
CA ILE A 13 12.91 -5.17 -9.25
C ILE A 13 12.92 -6.65 -8.82
N ASP A 14 12.44 -6.96 -7.62
CA ASP A 14 12.36 -8.33 -7.09
C ASP A 14 11.36 -9.19 -7.91
N LEU A 15 10.36 -8.58 -8.55
CA LEU A 15 9.49 -9.23 -9.54
C LEU A 15 10.17 -9.45 -10.91
N GLY A 16 11.36 -8.90 -11.14
CA GLY A 16 12.12 -9.06 -12.37
C GLY A 16 11.92 -7.97 -13.43
N TYR A 17 11.31 -6.83 -13.08
CA TYR A 17 11.06 -5.75 -14.04
C TYR A 17 12.04 -4.59 -13.90
N GLU A 18 12.32 -3.95 -15.03
CA GLU A 18 13.20 -2.78 -15.10
C GLU A 18 12.43 -1.48 -14.81
N ILE A 19 13.01 -0.65 -13.97
CA ILE A 19 12.48 0.67 -13.63
C ILE A 19 12.87 1.68 -14.71
N SER A 20 11.89 2.35 -15.29
CA SER A 20 12.12 3.43 -16.26
C SER A 20 12.12 4.82 -15.61
N GLN A 21 11.32 5.04 -14.56
CA GLN A 21 11.21 6.35 -13.91
C GLN A 21 10.76 6.22 -12.45
N VAL A 22 11.28 7.09 -11.58
CA VAL A 22 10.82 7.26 -10.20
C VAL A 22 10.47 8.71 -9.98
N GLU A 23 9.24 8.96 -9.53
CA GLU A 23 8.71 10.29 -9.23
C GLU A 23 8.03 10.25 -7.86
N ASP A 24 7.71 11.40 -7.32
CA ASP A 24 6.98 11.51 -6.06
C ASP A 24 5.62 10.77 -6.14
N GLY A 25 5.47 9.73 -5.35
CA GLY A 25 4.26 8.90 -5.29
C GLY A 25 4.07 7.93 -6.47
N ARG A 26 5.07 7.78 -7.36
CA ARG A 26 4.97 6.93 -8.55
C ARG A 26 6.28 6.27 -8.92
N VAL A 27 6.19 5.00 -9.31
CA VAL A 27 7.30 4.25 -9.94
C VAL A 27 6.79 3.69 -11.27
N THR A 28 7.50 4.00 -12.34
CA THR A 28 7.17 3.50 -13.69
C THR A 28 8.17 2.42 -14.08
N PHE A 29 7.66 1.33 -14.61
CA PHE A 29 8.45 0.21 -15.10
C PHE A 29 7.90 -0.29 -16.43
N THR A 30 8.71 -1.04 -17.16
CA THR A 30 8.33 -1.64 -18.44
C THR A 30 7.90 -3.08 -18.23
N GLY A 31 6.79 -3.47 -18.88
CA GLY A 31 6.26 -4.82 -18.81
C GLY A 31 5.16 -5.03 -19.85
N ASP A 32 4.70 -6.25 -19.95
CA ASP A 32 3.64 -6.71 -20.82
C ASP A 32 2.35 -7.05 -20.06
N ALA A 33 1.46 -7.84 -20.65
CA ALA A 33 0.23 -8.29 -20.01
C ALA A 33 0.48 -9.10 -18.74
N GLU A 34 1.49 -9.95 -18.73
CA GLU A 34 1.92 -10.72 -17.55
C GLU A 34 2.32 -9.77 -16.40
N ALA A 35 3.06 -8.71 -16.72
CA ALA A 35 3.51 -7.73 -15.73
C ALA A 35 2.34 -7.04 -15.02
N VAL A 36 1.25 -6.74 -15.72
CA VAL A 36 0.03 -6.17 -15.12
C VAL A 36 -0.56 -7.14 -14.09
N CYS A 37 -0.65 -8.43 -14.44
CA CYS A 37 -1.20 -9.45 -13.56
C CYS A 37 -0.31 -9.64 -12.32
N ARG A 38 0.98 -9.85 -12.51
CA ARG A 38 1.96 -10.08 -11.42
C ARG A 38 2.07 -8.88 -10.50
N ALA A 39 2.05 -7.67 -11.04
CA ALA A 39 2.11 -6.44 -10.24
C ALA A 39 0.85 -6.26 -9.36
N ASN A 40 -0.35 -6.48 -9.90
CA ASN A 40 -1.60 -6.40 -9.14
C ASN A 40 -1.67 -7.45 -8.03
N ILE A 41 -1.21 -8.67 -8.29
CA ILE A 41 -1.25 -9.77 -7.33
C ILE A 41 -0.14 -9.64 -6.29
N GLY A 42 1.08 -9.26 -6.70
CA GLY A 42 2.29 -9.39 -5.91
C GLY A 42 2.74 -8.14 -5.15
N LEU A 43 2.49 -6.93 -5.67
CA LEU A 43 3.01 -5.71 -5.05
C LEU A 43 2.25 -5.35 -3.77
N ARG A 44 2.98 -5.30 -2.65
CA ARG A 44 2.43 -5.05 -1.32
C ARG A 44 2.24 -3.56 -1.01
N THR A 45 3.07 -2.71 -1.63
CA THR A 45 3.13 -1.28 -1.27
C THR A 45 2.54 -0.35 -2.32
N ALA A 46 2.13 -0.88 -3.47
CA ALA A 46 1.40 -0.15 -4.48
C ALA A 46 -0.07 0.04 -4.10
N GLU A 47 -0.61 1.23 -4.33
CA GLU A 47 -2.05 1.51 -4.17
C GLU A 47 -2.85 1.12 -5.42
N ARG A 48 -2.21 1.23 -6.60
CA ARG A 48 -2.80 0.92 -7.91
C ARG A 48 -1.73 0.57 -8.92
N ILE A 49 -2.11 -0.25 -9.88
CA ILE A 49 -1.32 -0.53 -11.08
C ILE A 49 -2.02 0.13 -12.25
N LEU A 50 -1.29 0.99 -12.95
CA LEU A 50 -1.81 1.78 -14.06
C LEU A 50 -1.05 1.43 -15.34
N ILE A 51 -1.76 1.34 -16.47
CA ILE A 51 -1.14 1.30 -17.80
C ILE A 51 -1.07 2.74 -18.31
N ARG A 52 0.14 3.26 -18.52
CA ARG A 52 0.33 4.58 -19.10
C ARG A 52 0.05 4.56 -20.60
N ILE A 53 -1.01 5.25 -21.02
CA ILE A 53 -1.38 5.38 -22.43
C ILE A 53 -0.55 6.44 -23.11
N GLY A 54 -0.29 7.55 -22.44
CA GLY A 54 0.54 8.62 -22.95
C GLY A 54 0.94 9.64 -21.91
N SER A 55 1.97 10.42 -22.25
CA SER A 55 2.42 11.56 -21.48
C SER A 55 2.83 12.68 -22.42
N PHE A 56 2.39 13.89 -22.13
CA PHE A 56 2.62 15.08 -22.94
C PHE A 56 2.53 16.36 -22.10
N ARG A 57 3.05 17.45 -22.60
CA ARG A 57 2.90 18.75 -21.96
C ARG A 57 1.62 19.44 -22.41
N ALA A 58 0.88 20.04 -21.48
CA ALA A 58 -0.25 20.91 -21.76
C ALA A 58 -0.36 22.03 -20.75
N VAL A 59 -0.47 23.26 -21.23
CA VAL A 59 -0.62 24.48 -20.44
C VAL A 59 -1.95 25.20 -20.72
N THR A 60 -2.66 24.75 -21.75
CA THR A 60 -4.00 25.22 -22.11
C THR A 60 -4.97 24.05 -22.25
N PHE A 61 -6.26 24.32 -22.15
CA PHE A 61 -7.31 23.31 -22.36
C PHE A 61 -7.30 22.80 -23.82
N ASP A 62 -7.00 23.64 -24.80
CA ASP A 62 -6.89 23.21 -26.20
C ASP A 62 -5.74 22.21 -26.39
N GLU A 63 -4.57 22.48 -25.81
CA GLU A 63 -3.45 21.54 -25.83
C GLU A 63 -3.82 20.22 -25.15
N LEU A 64 -4.46 20.27 -23.99
CA LEU A 64 -4.90 19.07 -23.27
C LEU A 64 -5.87 18.23 -24.13
N PHE A 65 -6.82 18.88 -24.79
CA PHE A 65 -7.79 18.22 -25.67
C PHE A 65 -7.12 17.58 -26.86
N GLU A 66 -6.34 18.36 -27.65
CA GLU A 66 -5.72 17.89 -28.89
C GLU A 66 -4.70 16.77 -28.65
N GLU A 67 -3.84 16.91 -27.64
CA GLU A 67 -2.85 15.88 -27.32
C GLU A 67 -3.52 14.61 -26.78
N THR A 68 -4.57 14.71 -25.99
CA THR A 68 -5.36 13.55 -25.56
C THR A 68 -6.02 12.83 -26.73
N LYS A 69 -6.59 13.58 -27.68
CA LYS A 69 -7.25 13.05 -28.88
C LYS A 69 -6.30 12.33 -29.82
N LYS A 70 -5.02 12.70 -29.86
CA LYS A 70 -4.01 12.03 -30.69
C LYS A 70 -3.64 10.64 -30.20
N LEU A 71 -3.88 10.32 -28.92
CA LEU A 71 -3.55 9.01 -28.37
C LEU A 71 -4.39 7.90 -29.00
N PRO A 72 -3.83 6.70 -29.20
CA PRO A 72 -4.50 5.60 -29.90
C PRO A 72 -5.48 4.86 -28.96
N TRP A 73 -6.53 5.51 -28.52
CA TRP A 73 -7.50 4.96 -27.58
C TRP A 73 -8.17 3.68 -28.07
N GLU A 74 -8.38 3.55 -29.36
CA GLU A 74 -8.96 2.36 -30.01
C GLU A 74 -8.10 1.09 -29.86
N GLU A 75 -6.81 1.23 -29.65
CA GLU A 75 -5.93 0.09 -29.37
C GLU A 75 -6.15 -0.48 -27.95
N TRP A 76 -6.73 0.33 -27.08
CA TRP A 76 -6.94 -0.01 -25.68
C TRP A 76 -8.40 -0.31 -25.34
N ILE A 77 -9.32 0.49 -25.85
CA ILE A 77 -10.74 0.44 -25.52
C ILE A 77 -11.54 0.00 -26.74
N PRO A 78 -12.23 -1.16 -26.69
CA PRO A 78 -13.10 -1.60 -27.78
C PRO A 78 -14.35 -0.70 -27.91
N ALA A 79 -15.05 -0.79 -29.03
CA ALA A 79 -16.21 0.07 -29.35
C ALA A 79 -17.35 -0.04 -28.31
N ASP A 80 -17.50 -1.18 -27.67
CA ASP A 80 -18.49 -1.44 -26.62
C ASP A 80 -18.01 -1.16 -25.20
N GLY A 81 -16.72 -0.77 -25.04
CA GLY A 81 -16.11 -0.50 -23.75
C GLY A 81 -16.76 0.68 -23.02
N ARG A 82 -16.94 0.55 -21.71
CA ARG A 82 -17.38 1.64 -20.85
C ARG A 82 -16.17 2.37 -20.32
N PHE A 83 -16.03 3.65 -20.60
CA PHE A 83 -14.90 4.43 -20.15
C PHE A 83 -15.30 5.78 -19.57
N TRP A 84 -14.63 6.16 -18.51
CA TRP A 84 -14.79 7.45 -17.85
C TRP A 84 -13.51 7.86 -17.13
N VAL A 85 -13.35 9.13 -16.86
CA VAL A 85 -12.23 9.63 -16.07
C VAL A 85 -12.60 9.60 -14.59
N THR A 86 -12.03 8.65 -13.85
CA THR A 86 -12.35 8.42 -12.44
C THR A 86 -11.73 9.46 -11.53
N LYS A 87 -10.56 9.96 -11.91
CA LYS A 87 -9.82 10.94 -11.12
C LYS A 87 -8.89 11.77 -12.00
N ALA A 88 -8.87 13.06 -11.75
CA ALA A 88 -7.82 13.97 -12.21
C ALA A 88 -7.12 14.59 -11.00
N THR A 89 -5.81 14.74 -11.09
CA THR A 89 -5.00 15.48 -10.10
C THR A 89 -4.14 16.49 -10.82
N SER A 90 -3.96 17.66 -10.21
CA SER A 90 -3.08 18.70 -10.75
C SER A 90 -2.23 19.28 -9.64
N ILE A 91 -0.90 19.21 -9.83
CA ILE A 91 0.09 19.71 -8.87
C ILE A 91 1.06 20.63 -9.63
N LYS A 92 1.19 21.87 -9.16
CA LYS A 92 2.11 22.88 -9.72
C LYS A 92 1.96 23.02 -11.25
N SER A 93 0.72 22.99 -11.75
CA SER A 93 0.38 23.07 -13.16
C SER A 93 -0.57 24.23 -13.42
N ARG A 94 -0.56 24.78 -14.65
CA ARG A 94 -1.46 25.89 -15.04
C ARG A 94 -2.92 25.47 -15.09
N LEU A 95 -3.19 24.26 -15.58
CA LEU A 95 -4.52 23.66 -15.53
C LEU A 95 -4.72 23.06 -14.14
N PHE A 96 -5.58 23.64 -13.32
CA PHE A 96 -5.71 23.27 -11.91
C PHE A 96 -7.08 22.73 -11.49
N SER A 97 -8.10 22.84 -12.35
CA SER A 97 -9.46 22.35 -12.06
C SER A 97 -9.59 20.85 -12.41
N PRO A 98 -9.66 19.92 -11.43
CA PRO A 98 -9.81 18.49 -11.72
C PRO A 98 -11.07 18.16 -12.50
N SER A 99 -12.20 18.81 -12.21
CA SER A 99 -13.48 18.59 -12.90
C SER A 99 -13.43 18.96 -14.37
N ASP A 100 -12.80 20.10 -14.70
CA ASP A 100 -12.67 20.55 -16.08
C ASP A 100 -11.72 19.65 -16.86
N ILE A 101 -10.61 19.22 -16.23
CA ILE A 101 -9.67 18.27 -16.81
C ILE A 101 -10.38 16.94 -17.11
N GLN A 102 -11.16 16.41 -16.16
CA GLN A 102 -11.91 15.15 -16.36
C GLN A 102 -12.88 15.25 -17.53
N SER A 103 -13.67 16.32 -17.57
CA SER A 103 -14.68 16.54 -18.62
C SER A 103 -14.03 16.66 -19.99
N LEU A 104 -12.95 17.44 -20.08
CA LEU A 104 -12.26 17.69 -21.32
C LEU A 104 -11.53 16.45 -21.86
N VAL A 105 -10.86 15.72 -21.01
CA VAL A 105 -10.19 14.45 -21.37
C VAL A 105 -11.24 13.43 -21.83
N LYS A 106 -12.37 13.28 -21.13
CA LYS A 106 -13.46 12.40 -21.57
C LYS A 106 -13.95 12.79 -22.97
N LYS A 107 -14.18 14.09 -23.21
CA LYS A 107 -14.63 14.60 -24.52
C LYS A 107 -13.62 14.29 -25.63
N ALA A 108 -12.34 14.51 -25.40
CA ALA A 108 -11.28 14.23 -26.36
C ALA A 108 -11.23 12.74 -26.75
N ILE A 109 -11.37 11.85 -25.79
CA ILE A 109 -11.41 10.41 -26.01
C ILE A 109 -12.65 10.02 -26.83
N VAL A 110 -13.81 10.56 -26.47
CA VAL A 110 -15.07 10.33 -27.23
C VAL A 110 -14.93 10.76 -28.68
N GLU A 111 -14.38 11.95 -28.95
CA GLU A 111 -14.13 12.45 -30.31
C GLU A 111 -13.20 11.52 -31.09
N ARG A 112 -12.09 11.06 -30.48
CA ARG A 112 -11.19 10.09 -31.10
C ARG A 112 -11.90 8.79 -31.44
N MET A 113 -12.61 8.21 -30.49
CA MET A 113 -13.29 6.94 -30.63
C MET A 113 -14.40 6.98 -31.68
N LYS A 114 -15.19 8.08 -31.71
CA LYS A 114 -16.20 8.31 -32.76
C LYS A 114 -15.57 8.34 -34.15
N SER A 115 -14.45 9.03 -34.28
CA SER A 115 -13.74 9.16 -35.56
C SER A 115 -13.22 7.82 -36.07
N VAL A 116 -12.66 6.99 -35.19
CA VAL A 116 -12.03 5.71 -35.54
C VAL A 116 -13.07 4.61 -35.77
N TYR A 117 -14.07 4.51 -34.91
CA TYR A 117 -15.11 3.48 -35.00
C TYR A 117 -16.28 3.86 -35.94
N HIS A 118 -16.28 5.09 -36.46
CA HIS A 118 -17.36 5.60 -37.30
C HIS A 118 -18.76 5.49 -36.72
N VAL A 119 -18.87 5.77 -35.40
CA VAL A 119 -20.12 5.73 -34.64
C VAL A 119 -20.46 7.11 -34.09
N SER A 120 -21.75 7.38 -33.92
CA SER A 120 -22.23 8.60 -33.26
C SER A 120 -22.56 8.39 -31.76
N TRP A 121 -22.73 7.14 -31.36
CA TRP A 121 -23.10 6.73 -30.01
C TRP A 121 -22.39 5.42 -29.62
N PHE A 122 -22.10 5.25 -28.30
CA PHE A 122 -21.49 4.05 -27.75
C PHE A 122 -22.48 3.29 -26.88
N GLU A 123 -22.56 1.97 -27.06
CA GLU A 123 -23.47 1.11 -26.30
C GLU A 123 -23.08 0.99 -24.82
N GLU A 124 -21.77 1.11 -24.52
CA GLU A 124 -21.21 0.97 -23.17
C GLU A 124 -21.66 -0.32 -22.44
N SER A 125 -21.83 -1.40 -23.22
CA SER A 125 -22.30 -2.72 -22.74
C SER A 125 -21.15 -3.64 -22.32
N GLY A 126 -19.92 -3.30 -22.69
CA GLY A 126 -18.73 -4.12 -22.47
C GLY A 126 -18.03 -3.86 -21.13
N ALA A 127 -16.78 -4.24 -21.05
CA ALA A 127 -15.94 -4.08 -19.87
C ALA A 127 -15.72 -2.61 -19.50
N ALA A 128 -15.40 -2.37 -18.25
CA ALA A 128 -15.08 -1.05 -17.70
C ALA A 128 -13.60 -0.70 -17.92
N TYR A 129 -13.34 0.50 -18.42
CA TYR A 129 -11.99 1.06 -18.64
C TYR A 129 -11.85 2.39 -17.88
N PRO A 130 -11.60 2.36 -16.57
CA PRO A 130 -11.44 3.57 -15.77
C PRO A 130 -10.15 4.28 -16.15
N ILE A 131 -10.23 5.60 -16.37
CA ILE A 131 -9.10 6.44 -16.78
C ILE A 131 -8.70 7.33 -15.64
N ARG A 132 -7.41 7.51 -15.45
CA ARG A 132 -6.83 8.45 -14.50
C ARG A 132 -5.93 9.44 -15.23
N VAL A 133 -6.04 10.70 -14.82
CA VAL A 133 -5.25 11.79 -15.37
C VAL A 133 -4.46 12.45 -14.26
N SER A 134 -3.18 12.64 -14.46
CA SER A 134 -2.36 13.39 -13.53
C SER A 134 -1.57 14.48 -14.26
N LEU A 135 -1.62 15.69 -13.72
CA LEU A 135 -0.79 16.80 -14.15
C LEU A 135 0.23 17.09 -13.05
N MET A 136 1.49 17.12 -13.42
CA MET A 136 2.59 17.51 -12.55
C MET A 136 3.52 18.46 -13.32
N LYS A 137 3.63 19.71 -12.88
CA LYS A 137 4.45 20.73 -13.55
C LYS A 137 4.16 20.82 -15.06
N ASP A 138 2.88 20.90 -15.41
CA ASP A 138 2.33 20.93 -16.77
C ASP A 138 2.54 19.66 -17.60
N MET A 139 3.14 18.61 -17.05
CA MET A 139 3.20 17.29 -17.69
C MET A 139 1.95 16.50 -17.37
N VAL A 140 1.23 16.12 -18.40
CA VAL A 140 0.03 15.30 -18.34
C VAL A 140 0.41 13.84 -18.51
N THR A 141 -0.11 12.97 -17.66
CA THR A 141 -0.05 11.52 -17.82
C THR A 141 -1.46 10.97 -17.80
N VAL A 142 -1.81 10.23 -18.84
CA VAL A 142 -3.11 9.59 -18.98
C VAL A 142 -2.91 8.09 -18.91
N SER A 143 -3.70 7.42 -18.05
CA SER A 143 -3.52 5.99 -17.75
C SER A 143 -4.84 5.27 -17.60
N LEU A 144 -4.84 3.97 -17.90
CA LEU A 144 -5.93 3.05 -17.54
C LEU A 144 -5.67 2.46 -16.15
N ASP A 145 -6.68 2.45 -15.29
CA ASP A 145 -6.62 1.83 -13.96
C ASP A 145 -6.94 0.34 -14.06
N THR A 146 -5.93 -0.50 -13.86
CA THR A 146 -6.08 -1.96 -13.95
C THR A 146 -6.62 -2.59 -12.69
N SER A 147 -6.47 -1.93 -11.54
CA SER A 147 -6.73 -2.51 -10.21
C SER A 147 -8.19 -2.46 -9.78
N GLY A 148 -8.92 -1.40 -10.14
CA GLY A 148 -10.28 -1.14 -9.68
C GLY A 148 -10.29 -0.57 -8.27
N GLU A 149 -10.68 -1.34 -7.27
CA GLU A 149 -10.52 -0.92 -5.88
C GLU A 149 -9.04 -0.78 -5.53
N SER A 150 -8.73 0.14 -4.60
CA SER A 150 -7.35 0.34 -4.15
C SER A 150 -6.74 -0.95 -3.58
N LEU A 151 -5.46 -1.21 -3.86
CA LEU A 151 -4.79 -2.48 -3.52
C LEU A 151 -4.62 -2.69 -2.01
N HIS A 152 -4.74 -1.65 -1.18
CA HIS A 152 -4.79 -1.85 0.27
C HIS A 152 -5.99 -2.71 0.69
N LYS A 153 -7.07 -2.73 -0.07
CA LYS A 153 -8.21 -3.63 0.17
C LYS A 153 -7.84 -5.06 -0.23
N ARG A 154 -7.12 -5.76 0.66
CA ARG A 154 -6.70 -7.17 0.46
C ARG A 154 -7.85 -8.16 0.49
N GLY A 155 -8.99 -7.77 1.08
CA GLY A 155 -10.16 -8.62 1.27
C GLY A 155 -10.29 -9.25 2.67
N TYR A 156 -9.26 -9.25 3.49
CA TYR A 156 -9.32 -9.85 4.82
C TYR A 156 -9.90 -8.92 5.91
N ARG A 157 -9.77 -7.60 5.76
CA ARG A 157 -10.20 -6.64 6.78
C ARG A 157 -11.68 -6.31 6.64
N LYS A 158 -12.53 -7.11 7.28
CA LYS A 158 -13.98 -6.89 7.36
C LYS A 158 -14.38 -6.16 8.63
N LEU A 159 -13.63 -6.39 9.73
CA LEU A 159 -13.85 -5.74 11.01
C LEU A 159 -12.77 -4.67 11.22
N THR A 160 -13.18 -3.43 11.42
CA THR A 160 -12.27 -2.29 11.50
C THR A 160 -12.36 -1.60 12.85
N SER A 161 -11.22 -1.13 13.36
CA SER A 161 -11.15 -0.11 14.38
C SER A 161 -11.34 1.28 13.77
N LYS A 162 -11.40 2.31 14.60
CA LYS A 162 -11.40 3.70 14.13
C LYS A 162 -10.04 4.00 13.50
N ALA A 163 -10.05 4.57 12.27
CA ALA A 163 -8.87 5.03 11.53
C ALA A 163 -7.67 4.05 11.50
N PRO A 164 -7.85 2.80 11.06
CA PRO A 164 -6.74 1.86 10.97
C PRO A 164 -5.74 2.30 9.91
N ILE A 165 -4.46 1.98 10.13
CA ILE A 165 -3.44 2.15 9.08
C ILE A 165 -3.81 1.31 7.84
N SER A 166 -3.54 1.84 6.63
CA SER A 166 -3.78 1.05 5.42
C SER A 166 -2.77 -0.10 5.31
N GLU A 167 -3.20 -1.19 4.70
CA GLU A 167 -2.39 -2.41 4.55
C GLU A 167 -1.14 -2.15 3.71
N THR A 168 -1.25 -1.34 2.67
CA THR A 168 -0.11 -0.95 1.81
C THR A 168 0.92 -0.12 2.58
N LEU A 169 0.48 0.80 3.43
CA LEU A 169 1.37 1.57 4.28
C LEU A 169 2.01 0.69 5.35
N ALA A 170 1.23 -0.16 6.02
CA ALA A 170 1.76 -1.09 7.02
C ALA A 170 2.83 -2.02 6.40
N ALA A 171 2.57 -2.59 5.22
CA ALA A 171 3.52 -3.40 4.48
C ALA A 171 4.81 -2.63 4.17
N ALA A 172 4.70 -1.40 3.69
CA ALA A 172 5.85 -0.57 3.37
C ALA A 172 6.71 -0.26 4.61
N LEU A 173 6.08 0.00 5.77
CA LEU A 173 6.78 0.26 7.01
C LEU A 173 7.50 -0.99 7.53
N ILE A 174 6.90 -2.18 7.41
CA ILE A 174 7.56 -3.44 7.74
C ILE A 174 8.79 -3.66 6.83
N LEU A 175 8.65 -3.44 5.52
CA LEU A 175 9.74 -3.58 4.55
C LEU A 175 10.88 -2.56 4.74
N LEU A 176 10.62 -1.43 5.40
CA LEU A 176 11.66 -0.48 5.82
C LEU A 176 12.49 -0.97 7.02
N THR A 177 11.98 -1.95 7.77
CA THR A 177 12.71 -2.54 8.89
C THR A 177 13.60 -3.68 8.40
N PRO A 178 14.66 -4.04 9.12
CA PRO A 178 15.44 -5.25 8.84
C PRO A 178 14.79 -6.53 9.42
N TRP A 179 13.51 -6.50 9.77
CA TRP A 179 12.79 -7.67 10.27
C TRP A 179 12.75 -8.79 9.22
N ARG A 180 12.85 -10.01 9.68
CA ARG A 180 12.72 -11.23 8.89
C ARG A 180 11.89 -12.24 9.68
N LYS A 181 11.31 -13.21 8.99
CA LYS A 181 10.40 -14.22 9.56
C LYS A 181 10.98 -15.03 10.72
N ASP A 182 12.29 -15.15 10.81
CA ASP A 182 13.01 -15.84 11.89
C ASP A 182 13.20 -14.98 13.16
N ARG A 183 12.67 -13.75 13.16
CA ARG A 183 12.82 -12.79 14.25
C ARG A 183 11.45 -12.44 14.85
N ILE A 184 11.45 -12.13 16.13
CA ILE A 184 10.24 -11.73 16.85
C ILE A 184 9.72 -10.41 16.32
N PHE A 185 8.40 -10.36 16.12
CA PHE A 185 7.64 -9.16 15.74
C PHE A 185 6.52 -8.93 16.75
N VAL A 186 6.44 -7.74 17.31
CA VAL A 186 5.37 -7.36 18.26
C VAL A 186 4.76 -6.03 17.87
N ASP A 187 3.43 -5.97 17.84
CA ASP A 187 2.65 -4.75 17.79
C ASP A 187 1.81 -4.60 19.07
N PRO A 188 2.22 -3.74 20.02
CA PRO A 188 1.51 -3.57 21.29
C PRO A 188 0.26 -2.69 21.21
N PHE A 189 -0.06 -2.13 20.05
CA PHE A 189 -1.27 -1.37 19.74
C PHE A 189 -1.88 -1.90 18.43
N CYS A 190 -2.10 -3.21 18.35
CA CYS A 190 -2.37 -3.88 17.08
C CYS A 190 -3.71 -3.51 16.44
N GLY A 191 -4.65 -2.95 17.20
CA GLY A 191 -5.97 -2.63 16.72
C GLY A 191 -6.62 -3.85 16.05
N CYS A 192 -7.12 -3.68 14.83
CA CYS A 192 -7.70 -4.77 14.05
C CYS A 192 -6.67 -5.73 13.39
N GLY A 193 -5.38 -5.63 13.77
CA GLY A 193 -4.34 -6.59 13.43
C GLY A 193 -3.56 -6.30 12.14
N THR A 194 -3.60 -5.10 11.59
CA THR A 194 -3.00 -4.82 10.27
C THR A 194 -1.49 -5.13 10.21
N PHE A 195 -0.68 -4.64 11.13
CA PHE A 195 0.77 -4.93 11.14
C PHE A 195 1.07 -6.43 11.33
N PRO A 196 0.52 -7.12 12.34
CA PRO A 196 0.77 -8.55 12.51
C PRO A 196 0.32 -9.39 11.30
N ILE A 197 -0.83 -9.06 10.69
CA ILE A 197 -1.34 -9.79 9.53
C ILE A 197 -0.44 -9.57 8.31
N GLU A 198 -0.06 -8.33 7.99
CA GLU A 198 0.86 -8.06 6.87
C GLU A 198 2.23 -8.73 7.08
N ALA A 199 2.75 -8.74 8.31
CA ALA A 199 3.97 -9.47 8.64
C ALA A 199 3.84 -10.98 8.42
N ALA A 200 2.71 -11.57 8.83
CA ALA A 200 2.44 -13.00 8.63
C ALA A 200 2.26 -13.36 7.16
N LEU A 201 1.58 -12.54 6.38
CA LEU A 201 1.47 -12.71 4.92
C LEU A 201 2.84 -12.69 4.25
N MET A 202 3.72 -11.78 4.66
CA MET A 202 5.11 -11.74 4.16
C MET A 202 5.89 -12.99 4.56
N ALA A 203 5.78 -13.42 5.81
CA ALA A 203 6.48 -14.59 6.32
C ALA A 203 6.08 -15.87 5.60
N ALA A 204 4.79 -16.03 5.32
CA ALA A 204 4.23 -17.18 4.60
C ALA A 204 4.35 -17.10 3.08
N GLY A 205 4.87 -16.02 2.51
CA GLY A 205 4.97 -15.82 1.06
C GLY A 205 3.62 -15.64 0.37
N ILE A 206 2.57 -15.25 1.10
CA ILE A 206 1.25 -15.02 0.52
C ILE A 206 1.21 -13.66 -0.17
N ALA A 207 0.95 -13.64 -1.47
CA ALA A 207 0.81 -12.41 -2.23
C ALA A 207 -0.46 -11.64 -1.83
N PRO A 208 -0.40 -10.29 -1.75
CA PRO A 208 -1.49 -9.49 -1.18
C PRO A 208 -2.74 -9.44 -2.04
N GLY A 209 -2.64 -9.70 -3.35
CA GLY A 209 -3.73 -9.62 -4.31
C GLY A 209 -4.46 -10.94 -4.58
N MET A 210 -4.14 -12.03 -3.87
CA MET A 210 -4.68 -13.36 -4.20
C MET A 210 -6.17 -13.53 -3.91
N ASN A 211 -6.73 -12.77 -2.97
CA ASN A 211 -8.12 -12.93 -2.51
C ASN A 211 -9.02 -11.77 -2.95
N ARG A 212 -8.74 -11.19 -4.10
CA ARG A 212 -9.54 -10.09 -4.67
C ARG A 212 -9.56 -10.18 -6.19
N SER A 213 -10.47 -9.44 -6.80
CA SER A 213 -10.54 -9.24 -8.25
C SER A 213 -9.93 -7.90 -8.67
N PHE A 214 -9.66 -7.79 -9.96
CA PHE A 214 -9.11 -6.58 -10.59
C PHE A 214 -9.93 -6.21 -11.82
N THR A 215 -10.07 -4.92 -12.10
CA THR A 215 -10.85 -4.44 -13.25
C THR A 215 -10.31 -4.99 -14.57
N ALA A 216 -8.99 -5.08 -14.70
CA ALA A 216 -8.34 -5.55 -15.93
C ALA A 216 -8.55 -7.05 -16.23
N GLU A 217 -9.08 -7.85 -15.31
CA GLU A 217 -9.47 -9.23 -15.60
C GLU A 217 -10.55 -9.33 -16.70
N GLN A 218 -11.33 -8.26 -16.87
CA GLN A 218 -12.35 -8.17 -17.91
C GLN A 218 -11.79 -7.75 -19.28
N TRP A 219 -10.55 -7.29 -19.36
CA TRP A 219 -9.94 -6.75 -20.59
C TRP A 219 -9.35 -7.83 -21.48
N LYS A 220 -10.19 -8.72 -22.00
CA LYS A 220 -9.77 -9.87 -22.81
C LYS A 220 -9.07 -9.48 -24.11
N ASN A 221 -9.29 -8.26 -24.58
CA ASN A 221 -8.61 -7.68 -25.74
C ASN A 221 -7.15 -7.32 -25.46
N LEU A 222 -6.79 -7.06 -24.20
CA LEU A 222 -5.45 -6.62 -23.78
C LEU A 222 -4.69 -7.67 -22.99
N ILE A 223 -5.39 -8.41 -22.11
CA ILE A 223 -4.82 -9.35 -21.16
C ILE A 223 -5.54 -10.68 -21.30
N PRO A 224 -4.92 -11.69 -21.93
CA PRO A 224 -5.48 -13.04 -21.97
C PRO A 224 -5.74 -13.59 -20.56
N ALA A 225 -6.83 -14.30 -20.38
CA ALA A 225 -7.18 -14.89 -19.08
C ALA A 225 -6.07 -15.81 -18.52
N ARG A 226 -5.30 -16.44 -19.39
CA ARG A 226 -4.16 -17.29 -19.05
C ARG A 226 -3.12 -16.53 -18.20
N GLU A 227 -2.83 -15.27 -18.54
CA GLU A 227 -1.83 -14.46 -17.81
C GLU A 227 -2.22 -14.29 -16.33
N TRP A 228 -3.51 -14.13 -16.05
CA TRP A 228 -4.02 -14.08 -14.67
C TRP A 228 -3.88 -15.43 -13.94
N TYR A 229 -4.19 -16.53 -14.62
CA TYR A 229 -4.05 -17.88 -14.04
C TYR A 229 -2.58 -18.21 -13.75
N ASP A 230 -1.69 -17.95 -14.70
CA ASP A 230 -0.26 -18.24 -14.55
C ASP A 230 0.34 -17.40 -13.40
N ALA A 231 -0.03 -16.11 -13.29
CA ALA A 231 0.41 -15.24 -12.18
C ALA A 231 -0.15 -15.68 -10.81
N LEU A 232 -1.39 -16.17 -10.76
CA LEU A 232 -1.97 -16.70 -9.52
C LEU A 232 -1.32 -18.04 -9.14
N ASP A 233 -1.00 -18.90 -10.09
CA ASP A 233 -0.32 -20.17 -9.81
C ASP A 233 1.10 -19.95 -9.31
N GLU A 234 1.87 -19.01 -9.93
CA GLU A 234 3.16 -18.57 -9.41
C GLU A 234 3.04 -18.07 -7.94
N ALA A 235 2.03 -17.25 -7.66
CA ALA A 235 1.79 -16.76 -6.31
C ALA A 235 1.44 -17.89 -5.31
N ARG A 236 0.68 -18.89 -5.74
CA ARG A 236 0.34 -20.07 -4.92
C ARG A 236 1.56 -20.93 -4.61
N GLU A 237 2.43 -21.15 -5.57
CA GLU A 237 3.67 -21.93 -5.40
C GLU A 237 4.62 -21.29 -4.39
N ALA A 238 4.57 -19.98 -4.21
CA ALA A 238 5.40 -19.28 -3.24
C ALA A 238 4.92 -19.41 -1.77
N ILE A 239 3.72 -19.96 -1.53
CA ILE A 239 3.12 -20.04 -0.20
C ILE A 239 3.77 -21.17 0.63
N ASP A 240 4.22 -20.81 1.82
CA ASP A 240 4.70 -21.74 2.85
C ASP A 240 3.92 -21.50 4.16
N LEU A 241 2.85 -22.26 4.38
CA LEU A 241 2.05 -22.18 5.61
C LEU A 241 2.70 -22.90 6.79
N SER A 242 3.77 -23.67 6.56
CA SER A 242 4.53 -24.38 7.59
C SER A 242 5.63 -23.51 8.22
N VAL A 243 5.77 -22.26 7.75
CA VAL A 243 6.78 -21.35 8.25
C VAL A 243 6.64 -21.12 9.76
N GLU A 244 7.75 -21.25 10.47
CA GLU A 244 7.80 -20.91 11.90
C GLU A 244 8.07 -19.40 12.07
N THR A 245 7.19 -18.74 12.82
CA THR A 245 7.28 -17.30 13.12
C THR A 245 6.96 -17.03 14.58
N ASP A 246 7.36 -15.87 15.06
CA ASP A 246 6.96 -15.35 16.37
C ASP A 246 6.41 -13.92 16.16
N ILE A 247 5.16 -13.87 15.74
CA ILE A 247 4.43 -12.62 15.47
C ILE A 247 3.34 -12.48 16.52
N GLN A 248 3.33 -11.35 17.22
CA GLN A 248 2.41 -11.09 18.32
C GLN A 248 1.74 -9.73 18.14
N GLY A 249 0.44 -9.69 18.43
CA GLY A 249 -0.36 -8.47 18.44
C GLY A 249 -1.07 -8.31 19.77
N TYR A 250 -0.95 -7.15 20.39
CA TYR A 250 -1.61 -6.80 21.64
C TYR A 250 -2.45 -5.54 21.50
N ASP A 251 -3.54 -5.49 22.23
CA ASP A 251 -4.33 -4.29 22.42
C ASP A 251 -5.01 -4.36 23.79
N ALA A 252 -5.24 -3.21 24.42
CA ALA A 252 -5.94 -3.12 25.68
C ALA A 252 -7.43 -3.46 25.53
N ASP A 253 -8.00 -3.25 24.34
CA ASP A 253 -9.41 -3.53 24.02
C ASP A 253 -9.59 -4.97 23.51
N GLY A 254 -10.26 -5.81 24.31
CA GLY A 254 -10.53 -7.20 23.97
C GLY A 254 -11.46 -7.39 22.77
N GLU A 255 -12.37 -6.46 22.48
CA GLU A 255 -13.23 -6.51 21.30
C GLU A 255 -12.42 -6.32 20.03
N ILE A 256 -11.48 -5.36 20.03
CA ILE A 256 -10.57 -5.10 18.93
C ILE A 256 -9.66 -6.31 18.69
N VAL A 257 -9.17 -6.96 19.76
CA VAL A 257 -8.36 -8.19 19.66
C VAL A 257 -9.16 -9.33 19.03
N ARG A 258 -10.46 -9.47 19.33
CA ARG A 258 -11.33 -10.43 18.66
C ARG A 258 -11.45 -10.13 17.16
N ALA A 259 -11.64 -8.86 16.80
CA ALA A 259 -11.67 -8.42 15.40
C ALA A 259 -10.35 -8.75 14.68
N ALA A 260 -9.20 -8.54 15.33
CA ALA A 260 -7.90 -8.88 14.76
C ALA A 260 -7.76 -10.38 14.48
N ARG A 261 -8.22 -11.25 15.39
CA ARG A 261 -8.22 -12.71 15.19
C ARG A 261 -9.09 -13.13 14.01
N GLU A 262 -10.30 -12.56 13.88
CA GLU A 262 -11.18 -12.86 12.75
C GLU A 262 -10.60 -12.37 11.42
N ASN A 263 -10.00 -11.18 11.39
CA ASN A 263 -9.29 -10.69 10.20
C ASN A 263 -8.10 -11.60 9.83
N ALA A 264 -7.35 -12.10 10.79
CA ALA A 264 -6.24 -13.03 10.55
C ALA A 264 -6.73 -14.38 9.97
N LYS A 265 -7.88 -14.89 10.44
CA LYS A 265 -8.52 -16.09 9.86
C LYS A 265 -8.92 -15.85 8.40
N LEU A 266 -9.53 -14.68 8.11
CA LEU A 266 -9.91 -14.32 6.74
C LEU A 266 -8.69 -14.17 5.83
N ALA A 267 -7.54 -13.78 6.37
CA ALA A 267 -6.26 -13.72 5.67
C ALA A 267 -5.57 -15.10 5.55
N GLY A 268 -6.05 -16.12 6.28
CA GLY A 268 -5.45 -17.47 6.29
C GLY A 268 -4.15 -17.59 7.07
N VAL A 269 -3.88 -16.68 8.01
CA VAL A 269 -2.61 -16.58 8.76
C VAL A 269 -2.78 -16.54 10.29
N ASP A 270 -3.97 -16.87 10.80
CA ASP A 270 -4.26 -16.84 12.24
C ASP A 270 -3.35 -17.76 13.04
N HIS A 271 -2.94 -18.92 12.48
CA HIS A 271 -2.02 -19.86 13.10
C HIS A 271 -0.58 -19.35 13.24
N LEU A 272 -0.22 -18.26 12.52
CA LEU A 272 1.11 -17.63 12.56
C LEU A 272 1.20 -16.47 13.55
N ILE A 273 0.08 -16.05 14.15
CA ILE A 273 0.01 -14.85 14.96
C ILE A 273 -0.59 -15.17 16.34
N HIS A 274 0.06 -14.70 17.39
CA HIS A 274 -0.50 -14.71 18.73
C HIS A 274 -1.12 -13.36 19.05
N PHE A 275 -2.46 -13.29 19.12
CA PHE A 275 -3.20 -12.11 19.57
C PHE A 275 -3.64 -12.23 21.02
N GLN A 276 -3.40 -11.21 21.82
CA GLN A 276 -3.76 -11.18 23.24
C GLN A 276 -4.28 -9.79 23.66
N GLN A 277 -5.35 -9.77 24.46
CA GLN A 277 -5.72 -8.56 25.18
C GLN A 277 -4.65 -8.27 26.21
N ARG A 278 -3.93 -7.16 26.04
CA ARG A 278 -2.82 -6.79 26.91
C ARG A 278 -2.56 -5.29 26.81
N ASP A 279 -2.53 -4.63 27.97
CA ASP A 279 -2.14 -3.23 28.06
C ASP A 279 -0.64 -3.05 27.81
N VAL A 280 -0.25 -1.92 27.21
CA VAL A 280 1.17 -1.61 26.94
C VAL A 280 1.99 -1.54 28.24
N ALA A 281 1.39 -1.19 29.37
CA ALA A 281 2.05 -1.21 30.66
C ALA A 281 2.54 -2.61 31.08
N ALA A 282 1.96 -3.66 30.53
CA ALA A 282 2.39 -5.04 30.74
C ALA A 282 3.33 -5.58 29.66
N LEU A 283 3.75 -4.75 28.72
CA LEU A 283 4.64 -5.16 27.63
C LEU A 283 5.96 -5.70 28.17
N SER A 284 6.25 -6.94 27.90
CA SER A 284 7.50 -7.63 28.22
C SER A 284 7.70 -8.81 27.29
N HIS A 285 8.94 -9.21 27.07
CA HIS A 285 9.24 -10.40 26.27
C HIS A 285 10.56 -11.02 26.72
N PRO A 286 10.65 -12.37 26.87
CA PRO A 286 11.87 -13.03 27.33
C PRO A 286 12.96 -13.13 26.28
N LYS A 287 12.60 -13.13 24.99
CA LYS A 287 13.56 -13.25 23.87
C LYS A 287 14.20 -11.88 23.60
N LYS A 288 15.43 -11.94 23.08
CA LYS A 288 16.24 -10.75 22.72
C LYS A 288 16.18 -10.44 21.21
N TYR A 289 16.57 -9.24 20.87
CA TYR A 289 16.72 -8.77 19.49
C TYR A 289 15.42 -8.80 18.66
N GLY A 290 14.29 -8.52 19.31
CA GLY A 290 12.97 -8.44 18.66
C GLY A 290 12.74 -7.11 17.96
N PHE A 291 11.64 -7.07 17.23
CA PHE A 291 11.16 -5.89 16.49
C PHE A 291 9.79 -5.50 17.01
N LEU A 292 9.67 -4.26 17.47
CA LEU A 292 8.38 -3.65 17.78
C LEU A 292 8.02 -2.70 16.64
N VAL A 293 6.89 -2.94 15.98
CA VAL A 293 6.38 -2.10 14.89
C VAL A 293 4.94 -1.76 15.19
N THR A 294 4.64 -0.47 15.34
CA THR A 294 3.34 -0.08 15.88
C THR A 294 2.86 1.30 15.42
N ASN A 295 1.54 1.46 15.46
CA ASN A 295 0.83 2.72 15.25
C ASN A 295 0.00 3.03 16.52
N PRO A 296 0.61 3.61 17.57
CA PRO A 296 -0.10 3.91 18.81
C PRO A 296 -1.12 5.04 18.60
N PRO A 297 -2.10 5.21 19.49
CA PRO A 297 -3.02 6.33 19.44
C PRO A 297 -2.30 7.68 19.42
N TYR A 298 -2.80 8.63 18.64
CA TYR A 298 -2.25 9.98 18.54
C TYR A 298 -3.27 11.10 18.76
N GLY A 299 -4.42 10.75 19.37
CA GLY A 299 -5.40 11.71 19.86
C GLY A 299 -6.26 12.34 18.77
N GLU A 300 -7.02 11.53 18.04
CA GLU A 300 -8.03 12.01 17.09
C GLU A 300 -9.14 12.80 17.79
N ARG A 301 -9.41 12.49 19.05
CA ARG A 301 -10.37 13.22 19.91
C ARG A 301 -9.64 14.07 20.95
N ILE A 302 -10.21 15.21 21.28
CA ILE A 302 -9.66 16.14 22.30
C ILE A 302 -9.50 15.45 23.67
N GLU A 303 -10.45 14.56 24.01
CA GLU A 303 -10.43 13.79 25.28
C GLU A 303 -9.26 12.81 25.35
N ASP A 304 -8.91 12.17 24.21
CA ASP A 304 -7.81 11.19 24.13
C ASP A 304 -6.45 11.89 24.29
N ARG A 305 -6.32 13.14 23.84
CA ARG A 305 -5.05 13.90 23.87
C ARG A 305 -4.47 14.07 25.28
N LYS A 306 -5.30 14.16 26.29
CA LYS A 306 -4.85 14.33 27.69
C LYS A 306 -4.05 13.13 28.21
N ASN A 307 -4.34 11.95 27.71
CA ASN A 307 -3.72 10.69 28.14
C ASN A 307 -2.48 10.31 27.33
N LEU A 308 -2.24 10.96 26.17
CA LEU A 308 -1.12 10.63 25.29
C LEU A 308 0.25 10.73 25.97
N PRO A 309 0.58 11.80 26.72
CA PRO A 309 1.88 11.89 27.37
C PRO A 309 2.19 10.71 28.30
N ALA A 310 1.20 10.26 29.06
CA ALA A 310 1.33 9.12 29.95
C ALA A 310 1.50 7.81 29.18
N LEU A 311 0.71 7.61 28.10
CA LEU A 311 0.78 6.43 27.24
C LEU A 311 2.17 6.29 26.59
N TYR A 312 2.69 7.38 26.02
CA TYR A 312 4.01 7.35 25.35
C TYR A 312 5.17 7.24 26.35
N ARG A 313 5.04 7.79 27.57
CA ARG A 313 6.01 7.54 28.65
C ARG A 313 6.04 6.07 29.04
N THR A 314 4.87 5.46 29.26
CA THR A 314 4.77 4.03 29.55
C THR A 314 5.39 3.18 28.45
N LEU A 315 5.10 3.50 27.19
CA LEU A 315 5.74 2.83 26.04
C LEU A 315 7.27 2.96 26.10
N GLY A 316 7.79 4.16 26.37
CA GLY A 316 9.23 4.41 26.49
C GLY A 316 9.88 3.63 27.65
N GLU A 317 9.24 3.57 28.81
CA GLU A 317 9.69 2.76 29.97
C GLU A 317 9.76 1.27 29.62
N ARG A 318 8.75 0.75 28.91
CA ARG A 318 8.74 -0.65 28.48
C ARG A 318 9.77 -0.95 27.42
N LEU A 319 10.01 -0.04 26.48
CA LEU A 319 11.08 -0.16 25.50
C LEU A 319 12.47 -0.17 26.15
N ALA A 320 12.66 0.61 27.21
CA ALA A 320 13.93 0.61 27.96
C ALA A 320 14.24 -0.75 28.61
N LEU A 321 13.21 -1.51 29.00
CA LEU A 321 13.35 -2.87 29.51
C LEU A 321 13.62 -3.93 28.43
N LEU A 322 13.31 -3.61 27.18
CA LEU A 322 13.61 -4.42 25.99
C LEU A 322 14.91 -3.94 25.33
N ASP A 323 16.00 -3.95 26.08
CA ASP A 323 17.29 -3.30 25.79
C ASP A 323 17.94 -3.71 24.45
N SER A 324 17.64 -4.91 23.96
CA SER A 324 18.17 -5.43 22.70
C SER A 324 17.20 -5.30 21.51
N TRP A 325 16.01 -4.71 21.74
CA TRP A 325 14.99 -4.58 20.72
C TRP A 325 15.14 -3.31 19.88
N SER A 326 14.67 -3.39 18.63
CA SER A 326 14.47 -2.22 17.79
C SER A 326 12.99 -1.89 17.75
N ALA A 327 12.65 -0.61 17.88
CA ALA A 327 11.28 -0.13 17.83
C ALA A 327 11.06 0.83 16.66
N TYR A 328 9.94 0.65 15.99
CA TYR A 328 9.52 1.40 14.81
C TYR A 328 8.09 1.90 15.07
N ILE A 329 7.93 3.20 15.22
CA ILE A 329 6.69 3.82 15.67
C ILE A 329 6.24 4.85 14.65
N ILE A 330 5.06 4.65 14.04
CA ILE A 330 4.42 5.66 13.21
C ILE A 330 3.38 6.41 14.04
N THR A 331 3.47 7.73 14.09
CA THR A 331 2.54 8.56 14.87
C THR A 331 2.44 9.99 14.31
N ALA A 332 1.28 10.62 14.50
CA ALA A 332 1.07 12.04 14.29
C ALA A 332 1.28 12.87 15.58
N TYR A 333 1.53 12.22 16.72
CA TYR A 333 1.74 12.92 17.98
C TYR A 333 3.13 13.57 18.01
N GLU A 334 3.15 14.90 18.03
CA GLU A 334 4.38 15.68 17.87
C GLU A 334 5.38 15.49 19.04
N ASP A 335 4.86 15.30 20.26
CA ASP A 335 5.67 15.11 21.47
C ASP A 335 6.07 13.64 21.72
N ALA A 336 5.82 12.74 20.77
CA ALA A 336 6.06 11.30 20.94
C ALA A 336 7.49 10.99 21.38
N GLU A 337 8.49 11.55 20.71
CA GLU A 337 9.91 11.32 20.98
C GLU A 337 10.31 11.82 22.37
N ALA A 338 9.82 13.01 22.76
CA ALA A 338 10.06 13.58 24.08
C ALA A 338 9.42 12.74 25.19
N CYS A 339 8.17 12.28 25.00
CA CYS A 339 7.46 11.45 25.96
C CYS A 339 8.06 10.03 26.10
N ILE A 340 8.55 9.43 25.00
CA ILE A 340 9.28 8.16 25.02
C ILE A 340 10.58 8.29 25.81
N GLY A 341 11.15 9.50 25.91
CA GLY A 341 12.37 9.78 26.68
C GLY A 341 13.66 9.31 26.01
N ARG A 342 13.61 9.00 24.72
CA ARG A 342 14.77 8.65 23.89
C ARG A 342 14.65 9.32 22.52
N LYS A 343 15.75 9.92 22.06
CA LYS A 343 15.83 10.44 20.69
C LYS A 343 15.90 9.29 19.69
N ALA A 344 15.09 9.38 18.63
CA ALA A 344 15.11 8.38 17.57
C ALA A 344 16.43 8.44 16.77
N ASP A 345 16.94 7.28 16.39
CA ASP A 345 18.14 7.17 15.56
C ASP A 345 17.86 7.64 14.13
N LYS A 346 16.62 7.41 13.67
CA LYS A 346 16.11 7.90 12.38
C LYS A 346 14.66 8.33 12.52
N ASN A 347 14.28 9.32 11.70
CA ASN A 347 12.92 9.83 11.61
C ASN A 347 12.58 10.07 10.15
N ARG A 348 11.43 9.60 9.71
CA ARG A 348 10.94 9.79 8.35
C ARG A 348 9.53 10.37 8.39
N LYS A 349 9.34 11.49 7.70
CA LYS A 349 8.00 12.06 7.49
C LYS A 349 7.24 11.22 6.47
N ILE A 350 6.04 10.79 6.83
CA ILE A 350 5.17 9.94 5.99
C ILE A 350 3.74 10.46 6.11
N TYR A 351 2.98 10.38 5.02
CA TYR A 351 1.56 10.72 5.03
C TYR A 351 0.71 9.45 5.12
N ASN A 352 -0.13 9.39 6.14
CA ASN A 352 -1.20 8.39 6.28
C ASN A 352 -2.52 9.05 5.84
N GLY A 353 -2.92 8.82 4.59
CA GLY A 353 -3.97 9.60 3.97
C GLY A 353 -3.57 11.10 3.87
N MET A 354 -4.38 11.98 4.41
CA MET A 354 -4.09 13.42 4.49
C MET A 354 -3.28 13.81 5.74
N MET A 355 -3.09 12.89 6.67
CA MET A 355 -2.45 13.15 7.95
C MET A 355 -0.93 13.05 7.84
N LYS A 356 -0.24 14.10 8.27
CA LYS A 356 1.20 14.09 8.44
C LYS A 356 1.58 13.27 9.66
N THR A 357 2.39 12.25 9.45
CA THR A 357 2.93 11.37 10.51
C THR A 357 4.44 11.32 10.44
N TYR A 358 5.05 10.81 11.49
CA TYR A 358 6.47 10.53 11.57
C TYR A 358 6.68 9.05 11.89
N PHE A 359 7.61 8.43 11.17
CA PHE A 359 8.06 7.08 11.43
C PHE A 359 9.39 7.13 12.14
N TYR A 360 9.32 7.02 13.48
CA TYR A 360 10.47 7.02 14.37
C TYR A 360 11.10 5.64 14.43
N GLN A 361 12.42 5.57 14.33
CA GLN A 361 13.18 4.32 14.40
C GLN A 361 14.16 4.40 15.58
N PHE A 362 13.95 3.53 16.55
CA PHE A 362 14.80 3.37 17.72
C PHE A 362 15.55 2.05 17.56
N LEU A 363 16.83 2.11 17.20
CA LEU A 363 17.59 0.93 16.82
C LEU A 363 18.22 0.26 18.05
N GLY A 364 18.02 -1.03 18.18
CA GLY A 364 18.71 -1.90 19.11
C GLY A 364 20.00 -2.46 18.53
N PRO A 365 20.82 -3.11 19.34
CA PRO A 365 22.04 -3.75 18.88
C PRO A 365 21.77 -4.90 17.92
N LYS A 366 22.72 -5.14 17.03
CA LYS A 366 22.66 -6.33 16.17
C LYS A 366 22.90 -7.60 16.99
N PRO A 367 22.23 -8.73 16.70
CA PRO A 367 22.55 -9.99 17.33
C PRO A 367 24.00 -10.39 17.04
N PRO A 368 24.66 -11.09 17.96
CA PRO A 368 26.01 -11.61 17.73
C PRO A 368 25.99 -12.53 16.51
N ARG A 369 27.04 -12.46 15.69
CA ARG A 369 27.19 -13.40 14.56
C ARG A 369 27.29 -14.82 15.12
N ARG A 370 26.46 -15.75 14.61
CA ARG A 370 26.68 -17.17 14.88
C ARG A 370 28.07 -17.52 14.36
N ARG A 371 28.95 -18.01 15.24
CA ARG A 371 30.20 -18.68 14.78
C ARG A 371 29.74 -19.89 13.97
N GLN A 372 30.17 -19.99 12.71
CA GLN A 372 30.05 -21.23 11.99
C GLN A 372 30.88 -22.25 12.78
N PRO A 373 30.35 -23.44 13.07
CA PRO A 373 31.18 -24.52 13.56
C PRO A 373 32.24 -24.83 12.49
N ASP A 374 33.52 -24.89 12.91
CA ASP A 374 34.66 -25.29 12.09
C ASP A 374 34.46 -26.71 11.52
#